data_ccc3c367e3b102860a71e2a3395fbf25
#
_entry.id   ccc3c367e3b102860a71e2a3395fbf25
#
_cell.length_a   1.000
_cell.length_b   1.000
_cell.length_c   1.000
_cell.angle_alpha   90.00
_cell.angle_beta   90.00
_cell.angle_gamma   90.00
#
_symmetry.space_group_name_H-M   'P 1'
#
loop_
_entity.id
_entity.type
_entity.pdbx_description
1 polymer ?
#
loop_
_entity_poly.entity_id
_entity_poly.type
_entity_poly.pdbx_seq_one_letter_code
_entity_poly.pdbx_strand_id
1 'polypeptide(L)' 'MPTKLWKTQPIYHALLEILKKKGAMTDTELFEYLSEEFKDIGYKDFNKALMQLEIGGKIRTTSLVHGKKRVELIT' A
#
# COMPACT_ATOMS: atom_id res chain seq x y z
N MET A 1 0.47 -16.64 20.01
CA MET A 1 1.02 -16.23 18.75
C MET A 1 0.57 -14.83 18.39
N PRO A 2 1.49 -13.93 18.21
CA PRO A 2 1.12 -12.56 17.91
C PRO A 2 0.62 -12.40 16.51
N THR A 3 -0.68 -12.36 16.36
CA THR A 3 -1.28 -12.26 15.06
C THR A 3 -1.11 -10.89 14.42
N LYS A 4 -0.79 -9.90 15.21
CA LYS A 4 -0.62 -8.55 14.68
C LYS A 4 0.58 -8.43 13.74
N LEU A 5 1.68 -9.04 14.11
CA LEU A 5 2.85 -9.06 13.25
C LEU A 5 2.57 -9.77 11.95
N TRP A 6 1.74 -10.74 12.05
CA TRP A 6 1.27 -11.51 10.94
C TRP A 6 0.58 -10.65 9.88
N LYS A 7 -0.30 -9.77 10.33
CA LYS A 7 -1.05 -8.94 9.41
C LYS A 7 -0.24 -7.87 8.75
N THR A 8 0.70 -7.29 9.48
CA THR A 8 1.44 -6.15 8.99
C THR A 8 2.39 -6.50 7.87
N GLN A 9 3.16 -7.55 8.06
CA GLN A 9 4.16 -7.92 7.07
C GLN A 9 3.58 -8.38 5.75
N PRO A 10 2.54 -9.22 5.74
CA PRO A 10 1.92 -9.59 4.47
C PRO A 10 1.37 -8.39 3.71
N ILE A 11 0.83 -7.42 4.42
CA ILE A 11 0.28 -6.23 3.77
C ILE A 11 1.39 -5.44 3.08
N TYR A 12 2.49 -5.21 3.76
CA TYR A 12 3.63 -4.50 3.18
C TYR A 12 4.13 -5.22 1.94
N HIS A 13 4.31 -6.52 2.08
CA HIS A 13 4.83 -7.32 0.98
C HIS A 13 3.88 -7.30 -0.21
N ALA A 14 2.59 -7.42 0.05
CA ALA A 14 1.59 -7.41 -1.01
C ALA A 14 1.57 -6.08 -1.74
N LEU A 15 1.68 -4.98 -1.00
CA LEU A 15 1.72 -3.66 -1.61
C LEU A 15 2.89 -3.54 -2.58
N LEU A 16 4.06 -3.96 -2.14
CA LEU A 16 5.24 -3.88 -2.98
C LEU A 16 5.13 -4.78 -4.19
N GLU A 17 4.56 -5.96 -4.01
CA GLU A 17 4.37 -6.88 -5.12
C GLU A 17 3.41 -6.34 -6.17
N ILE A 18 2.33 -5.74 -5.73
CA ILE A 18 1.36 -5.16 -6.65
C ILE A 18 2.00 -4.05 -7.47
N LEU A 19 2.74 -3.18 -6.81
CA LEU A 19 3.41 -2.08 -7.49
C LEU A 19 4.48 -2.59 -8.45
N LYS A 20 5.12 -3.68 -8.08
CA LYS A 20 6.15 -4.26 -8.90
C LYS A 20 5.57 -4.85 -10.19
N LYS A 21 4.40 -5.47 -10.07
CA LYS A 21 3.78 -6.11 -11.20
C LYS A 21 3.02 -5.14 -12.09
N LYS A 22 2.33 -4.20 -11.49
CA LYS A 22 1.43 -3.32 -12.23
C LYS A 22 1.97 -1.92 -12.47
N GLY A 23 3.02 -1.55 -11.75
CA GLY A 23 3.59 -0.23 -11.89
C GLY A 23 2.86 0.79 -11.03
N ALA A 24 3.12 2.05 -11.28
CA ALA A 24 2.53 3.13 -10.50
C ALA A 24 1.02 3.15 -10.66
N MET A 25 0.33 3.47 -9.58
CA MET A 25 -1.13 3.54 -9.61
C MET A 25 -1.60 4.46 -8.49
N THR A 26 -2.88 4.82 -8.53
CA THR A 26 -3.43 5.67 -7.49
C THR A 26 -3.64 4.87 -6.22
N ASP A 27 -3.72 5.59 -5.10
CA ASP A 27 -3.96 4.94 -3.81
C ASP A 27 -5.29 4.20 -3.81
N THR A 28 -6.29 4.73 -4.47
CA THR A 28 -7.59 4.07 -4.56
C THR A 28 -7.48 2.73 -5.29
N GLU A 29 -6.80 2.72 -6.41
CA GLU A 29 -6.61 1.49 -7.17
C GLU A 29 -5.81 0.47 -6.37
N LEU A 30 -4.77 0.94 -5.72
CA LEU A 30 -3.93 0.06 -4.93
C LEU A 30 -4.72 -0.56 -3.79
N PHE A 31 -5.56 0.24 -3.14
CA PHE A 31 -6.39 -0.26 -2.06
C PHE A 31 -7.38 -1.33 -2.57
N GLU A 32 -7.93 -1.12 -3.75
CA GLU A 32 -8.85 -2.08 -4.33
C GLU A 32 -8.18 -3.43 -4.56
N TYR A 33 -6.99 -3.41 -5.14
CA TYR A 33 -6.25 -4.64 -5.36
C TYR A 33 -5.92 -5.32 -4.03
N LEU A 34 -5.50 -4.54 -3.07
CA LEU A 34 -5.11 -5.09 -1.79
C LEU A 34 -6.30 -5.68 -1.05
N SER A 35 -7.46 -5.04 -1.14
CA SER A 35 -8.64 -5.51 -0.44
C SER A 35 -9.19 -6.80 -1.02
N GLU A 36 -8.83 -7.12 -2.25
CA GLU A 36 -9.20 -8.41 -2.82
C GLU A 36 -8.48 -9.55 -2.13
N GLU A 37 -7.26 -9.31 -1.72
CA GLU A 37 -6.47 -10.30 -1.02
C GLU A 37 -6.71 -10.28 0.47
N PHE A 38 -6.85 -9.09 1.02
CA PHE A 38 -7.03 -8.90 2.46
C PHE A 38 -8.36 -8.23 2.69
N LYS A 39 -9.42 -9.00 2.72
CA LYS A 39 -10.77 -8.46 2.76
C LYS A 39 -11.08 -7.70 4.02
N ASP A 40 -10.34 -7.99 5.08
CA ASP A 40 -10.56 -7.32 6.36
C ASP A 40 -9.78 -6.03 6.51
N ILE A 41 -9.00 -5.67 5.51
CA ILE A 41 -8.16 -4.49 5.65
C ILE A 41 -9.01 -3.23 5.62
N GLY A 42 -8.77 -2.34 6.58
CA GLY A 42 -9.42 -1.05 6.59
C GLY A 42 -8.56 -0.02 5.86
N TYR A 43 -9.21 1.04 5.42
CA TYR A 43 -8.49 2.09 4.72
C TYR A 43 -7.45 2.75 5.61
N LYS A 44 -7.72 2.80 6.89
CA LYS A 44 -6.81 3.36 7.86
C LYS A 44 -5.53 2.54 7.95
N ASP A 45 -5.67 1.23 7.98
CA ASP A 45 -4.52 0.34 8.01
C ASP A 45 -3.72 0.44 6.73
N PHE A 46 -4.42 0.57 5.62
CA PHE A 46 -3.79 0.74 4.32
C PHE A 46 -2.94 2.01 4.28
N ASN A 47 -3.52 3.12 4.73
CA ASN A 47 -2.79 4.39 4.74
C ASN A 47 -1.59 4.33 5.65
N LYS A 48 -1.73 3.64 6.77
CA LYS A 48 -0.62 3.49 7.70
C LYS A 48 0.52 2.71 7.06
N ALA A 49 0.17 1.66 6.33
CA ALA A 49 1.18 0.87 5.63
C ALA A 49 1.89 1.69 4.56
N LEU A 50 1.13 2.48 3.81
CA LEU A 50 1.72 3.35 2.80
C LEU A 50 2.70 4.33 3.42
N MET A 51 2.30 4.93 4.53
CA MET A 51 3.16 5.89 5.22
C MET A 51 4.45 5.24 5.68
N GLN A 52 4.35 4.04 6.23
CA GLN A 52 5.53 3.32 6.69
C GLN A 52 6.48 3.01 5.54
N LEU A 53 5.93 2.59 4.41
CA LEU A 53 6.76 2.29 3.25
C LEU A 53 7.39 3.55 2.66
N GLU A 54 6.68 4.65 2.72
CA GLU A 54 7.21 5.91 2.22
C GLU A 54 8.36 6.40 3.10
N ILE A 55 8.16 6.34 4.40
CA ILE A 55 9.21 6.73 5.35
C ILE A 55 10.44 5.85 5.18
N GLY A 56 10.22 4.57 4.91
CA GLY A 56 11.32 3.64 4.69
C GLY A 56 11.99 3.76 3.34
N GLY A 57 11.50 4.65 2.48
CA GLY A 57 12.10 4.85 1.17
C GLY A 57 11.80 3.79 0.16
N LYS A 58 10.75 3.03 0.40
CA LYS A 58 10.36 1.95 -0.52
C LYS A 58 9.44 2.44 -1.62
N ILE A 59 8.62 3.42 -1.34
CA ILE A 59 7.68 3.96 -2.29
C ILE A 59 7.72 5.47 -2.25
N ARG A 60 7.19 6.07 -3.29
CA ARG A 60 7.03 7.52 -3.37
C ARG A 60 5.57 7.81 -3.67
N THR A 61 5.02 8.82 -3.02
CA THR A 61 3.66 9.24 -3.29
C THR A 61 3.68 10.65 -3.84
N THR A 62 2.81 10.90 -4.80
CA THR A 62 2.67 12.22 -5.41
C THR A 62 1.21 12.61 -5.33
N SER A 63 0.95 13.81 -4.85
CA SER A 63 -0.41 14.30 -4.73
C SER A 63 -0.99 14.59 -6.11
N LEU A 64 -2.20 14.16 -6.33
CA LEU A 64 -2.94 14.43 -7.55
C LEU A 64 -4.13 15.31 -7.20
N VAL A 65 -4.89 15.67 -8.23
CA VAL A 65 -6.08 16.46 -8.00
C VAL A 65 -7.14 15.63 -7.26
N HIS A 66 -8.04 16.30 -6.58
CA HIS A 66 -9.16 15.66 -5.86
C HIS A 66 -8.71 14.77 -4.70
N GLY A 67 -7.58 15.10 -4.11
CA GLY A 67 -7.13 14.40 -2.93
C GLY A 67 -6.57 13.01 -3.15
N LYS A 68 -6.40 12.62 -4.41
CA LYS A 68 -5.82 11.32 -4.71
C LYS A 68 -4.30 11.40 -4.70
N LYS A 69 -3.68 10.26 -4.55
CA LYS A 69 -2.23 10.16 -4.56
C LYS A 69 -1.80 9.10 -5.55
N ARG A 70 -0.72 9.37 -6.22
CA ARG A 70 -0.10 8.38 -7.08
C ARG A 70 1.00 7.69 -6.30
N VAL A 71 0.96 6.38 -6.26
CA VAL A 71 1.92 5.58 -5.52
C VAL A 71 2.85 4.90 -6.49
N GLU A 72 4.14 5.00 -6.21
CA GLU A 72 5.16 4.53 -7.12
C GLU A 72 6.25 3.82 -6.35
N LEU A 73 6.72 2.69 -6.89
CA LEU A 73 7.79 1.95 -6.25
C LEU A 73 9.13 2.62 -6.52
N ILE A 74 9.93 2.78 -5.49
CA ILE A 74 11.29 3.28 -5.63
C ILE A 74 12.23 2.09 -5.64
N THR A 75 12.96 1.94 -6.71
CA THR A 75 13.90 0.82 -6.81
C THR A 75 15.33 1.29 -6.85
#